data_81fc55e303c3b79909d3ebe6f9940494
#
_entry.id   81fc55e303c3b79909d3ebe6f9940494
#
_cell.length_a   1.000
_cell.length_b   1.000
_cell.length_c   1.000
_cell.angle_alpha   90.00
_cell.angle_beta   90.00
_cell.angle_gamma   90.00
#
_symmetry.space_group_name_H-M   'P 1'
#
loop_
_entity.id
_entity.type
_entity.pdbx_description
1 polymer ?
#
loop_
_entity_poly.entity_id
_entity_poly.type
_entity_poly.pdbx_seq_one_letter_code
_entity_poly.pdbx_strand_id
1 'polypeptide(L)'
;YKRQQPRVAVFGKKDYQQLMIVRNMARQFALPTEIIAAETYRAEDGLALSSRNGYLSESERAEAPTLYRELNRIAQAIRHGDLDVSLLEKSAIDQLTQRGWQPDYVAIRKRSDLEPPTAGDLATQQPLVVLAAAKLGSTRLIDNLEV
;
A
#
# COMPACT_ATOMS: atom_id res chain seq x y z
N TYR A 1 11.96 -13.40 18.61
CA TYR A 1 13.24 -13.83 18.01
C TYR A 1 14.15 -14.54 18.98
N LYS A 2 14.45 -13.96 20.16
CA LYS A 2 15.38 -14.55 21.16
C LYS A 2 15.04 -15.99 21.59
N ARG A 3 13.75 -16.35 21.57
CA ARG A 3 13.29 -17.69 22.00
C ARG A 3 13.27 -18.69 20.86
N GLN A 4 12.84 -18.29 19.66
CA GLN A 4 12.60 -19.19 18.54
C GLN A 4 13.74 -19.20 17.53
N GLN A 5 14.48 -18.10 17.40
CA GLN A 5 15.58 -17.92 16.46
C GLN A 5 15.21 -18.45 15.04
N PRO A 6 14.14 -17.98 14.42
CA PRO A 6 13.68 -18.50 13.15
C PRO A 6 14.71 -18.21 12.05
N ARG A 7 14.89 -19.15 11.13
CA ARG A 7 15.70 -18.91 9.93
C ARG A 7 15.01 -18.00 8.94
N VAL A 8 13.68 -18.06 8.90
CA VAL A 8 12.81 -17.29 7.99
C VAL A 8 11.65 -16.72 8.79
N ALA A 9 11.29 -15.46 8.51
CA ALA A 9 10.06 -14.82 8.98
C ALA A 9 9.32 -14.21 7.80
N VAL A 10 8.02 -14.52 7.67
CA VAL A 10 7.19 -14.07 6.55
C VAL A 10 6.29 -12.92 7.00
N PHE A 11 6.29 -11.82 6.25
CA PHE A 11 5.43 -10.65 6.50
C PHE A 11 4.65 -10.30 5.22
N GLY A 12 3.36 -9.99 5.38
CA GLY A 12 2.54 -9.58 4.25
C GLY A 12 2.87 -8.16 3.77
N LYS A 13 2.90 -7.96 2.45
CA LYS A 13 3.09 -6.63 1.83
C LYS A 13 1.96 -5.65 2.15
N LYS A 14 0.79 -6.12 2.57
CA LYS A 14 -0.33 -5.25 2.92
C LYS A 14 0.05 -4.20 3.96
N ASP A 15 0.79 -4.57 4.99
CA ASP A 15 1.35 -3.66 5.99
C ASP A 15 2.77 -3.24 5.57
N TYR A 16 2.88 -2.54 4.45
CA TYR A 16 4.12 -2.27 3.72
C TYR A 16 5.19 -1.59 4.58
N GLN A 17 4.81 -0.54 5.32
CA GLN A 17 5.73 0.16 6.22
C GLN A 17 6.26 -0.76 7.32
N GLN A 18 5.40 -1.61 7.90
CA GLN A 18 5.82 -2.60 8.89
C GLN A 18 6.86 -3.56 8.31
N LEU A 19 6.61 -4.09 7.10
CA LEU A 19 7.55 -4.97 6.42
C LEU A 19 8.92 -4.30 6.24
N MET A 20 8.95 -3.03 5.83
CA MET A 20 10.20 -2.28 5.65
C MET A 20 10.93 -2.05 6.98
N ILE A 21 10.20 -1.68 8.03
CA ILE A 21 10.78 -1.51 9.38
C ILE A 21 11.40 -2.81 9.87
N VAL A 22 10.70 -3.94 9.71
CA VAL A 22 11.21 -5.25 10.14
C VAL A 22 12.44 -5.66 9.33
N ARG A 23 12.46 -5.44 8.01
CA ARG A 23 13.65 -5.68 7.18
C ARG A 23 14.85 -4.84 7.62
N ASN A 24 14.62 -3.55 7.83
CA ASN A 24 15.68 -2.63 8.29
C ASN A 24 16.20 -3.02 9.67
N MET A 25 15.32 -3.38 10.58
CA MET A 25 15.66 -3.87 11.92
C MET A 25 16.53 -5.13 11.83
N ALA A 26 16.10 -6.13 11.06
CA ALA A 26 16.85 -7.37 10.88
C ALA A 26 18.26 -7.10 10.34
N ARG A 27 18.39 -6.19 9.37
CA ARG A 27 19.68 -5.79 8.79
C ARG A 27 20.56 -5.04 9.79
N GLN A 28 20.01 -4.03 10.50
CA GLN A 28 20.75 -3.19 11.43
C GLN A 28 21.28 -3.97 12.63
N PHE A 29 20.50 -4.93 13.11
CA PHE A 29 20.91 -5.81 14.22
C PHE A 29 21.62 -7.09 13.77
N ALA A 30 21.95 -7.19 12.48
CA ALA A 30 22.59 -8.37 11.90
C ALA A 30 21.90 -9.69 12.31
N LEU A 31 20.56 -9.69 12.36
CA LEU A 31 19.80 -10.90 12.70
C LEU A 31 19.93 -11.92 11.56
N PRO A 32 20.23 -13.20 11.87
CA PRO A 32 20.37 -14.23 10.85
C PRO A 32 19.03 -14.72 10.30
N THR A 33 17.95 -13.95 10.48
CA THR A 33 16.61 -14.26 10.01
C THR A 33 16.36 -13.61 8.67
N GLU A 34 16.05 -14.40 7.65
CA GLU A 34 15.60 -13.91 6.36
C GLU A 34 14.16 -13.40 6.46
N ILE A 35 13.91 -12.14 6.00
CA ILE A 35 12.57 -11.55 5.98
C ILE A 35 11.99 -11.69 4.57
N ILE A 36 11.01 -12.57 4.42
CA ILE A 36 10.30 -12.80 3.17
C ILE A 36 9.03 -11.95 3.14
N ALA A 37 8.82 -11.24 2.02
CA ALA A 37 7.57 -10.54 1.74
C ALA A 37 6.57 -11.47 1.06
N ALA A 38 5.41 -11.66 1.66
CA ALA A 38 4.29 -12.35 1.03
C ALA A 38 3.37 -11.34 0.32
N GLU A 39 2.89 -11.70 -0.86
CA GLU A 39 1.95 -10.88 -1.62
C GLU A 39 0.64 -10.67 -0.83
N THR A 40 0.00 -9.54 -1.07
CA THR A 40 -1.31 -9.23 -0.48
C THR A 40 -2.35 -10.17 -1.06
N TYR A 41 -2.96 -11.00 -0.20
CA TYR A 41 -4.07 -11.85 -0.64
C TYR A 41 -5.34 -11.02 -0.80
N ARG A 42 -6.04 -11.20 -1.94
CA ARG A 42 -7.21 -10.41 -2.32
C ARG A 42 -8.41 -11.30 -2.59
N ALA A 43 -9.61 -10.76 -2.36
CA ALA A 43 -10.84 -11.34 -2.87
C ALA A 43 -10.89 -11.20 -4.41
N GLU A 44 -11.82 -11.89 -5.06
CA GLU A 44 -12.00 -11.87 -6.54
C GLU A 44 -12.22 -10.45 -7.09
N ASP A 45 -12.84 -9.58 -6.31
CA ASP A 45 -13.11 -8.17 -6.65
C ASP A 45 -11.92 -7.23 -6.38
N GLY A 46 -10.80 -7.77 -5.90
CA GLY A 46 -9.57 -7.03 -5.65
C GLY A 46 -9.40 -6.51 -4.20
N LEU A 47 -10.42 -6.62 -3.35
CA LEU A 47 -10.33 -6.17 -1.96
C LEU A 47 -9.25 -6.97 -1.20
N ALA A 48 -8.27 -6.26 -0.62
CA ALA A 48 -7.27 -6.87 0.23
C ALA A 48 -7.91 -7.51 1.47
N LEU A 49 -7.61 -8.78 1.73
CA LEU A 49 -8.20 -9.48 2.87
C LEU A 49 -7.66 -8.94 4.19
N SER A 50 -8.58 -8.74 5.12
CA SER A 50 -8.31 -8.24 6.46
C SER A 50 -9.43 -8.64 7.41
N SER A 51 -9.11 -8.85 8.69
CA SER A 51 -10.12 -9.03 9.74
C SER A 51 -11.08 -7.83 9.85
N ARG A 52 -10.61 -6.63 9.47
CA ARG A 52 -11.45 -5.42 9.46
C ARG A 52 -12.57 -5.46 8.42
N ASN A 53 -12.48 -6.29 7.39
CA ASN A 53 -13.53 -6.42 6.39
C ASN A 53 -14.85 -6.95 6.99
N GLY A 54 -14.78 -7.67 8.11
CA GLY A 54 -15.96 -8.13 8.85
C GLY A 54 -16.79 -7.03 9.52
N TYR A 55 -16.25 -5.81 9.62
CA TYR A 55 -16.98 -4.66 10.17
C TYR A 55 -17.71 -3.84 9.10
N LEU A 56 -17.52 -4.15 7.82
CA LEU A 56 -18.18 -3.48 6.71
C LEU A 56 -19.62 -3.95 6.60
N SER A 57 -20.56 -3.01 6.42
CA SER A 57 -21.91 -3.34 5.98
C SER A 57 -21.90 -3.94 4.57
N GLU A 58 -22.99 -4.50 4.12
CA GLU A 58 -23.11 -5.08 2.77
C GLU A 58 -22.80 -4.04 1.68
N SER A 59 -23.33 -2.83 1.82
CA SER A 59 -23.07 -1.72 0.89
C SER A 59 -21.61 -1.24 0.93
N GLU A 60 -21.03 -1.12 2.12
CA GLU A 60 -19.62 -0.78 2.29
C GLU A 60 -18.71 -1.87 1.73
N ARG A 61 -19.04 -3.14 1.92
CA ARG A 61 -18.28 -4.26 1.36
C ARG A 61 -18.29 -4.23 -0.18
N ALA A 62 -19.41 -3.88 -0.80
CA ALA A 62 -19.52 -3.72 -2.25
C ALA A 62 -18.70 -2.52 -2.77
N GLU A 63 -18.59 -1.46 -1.99
CA GLU A 63 -17.80 -0.26 -2.32
C GLU A 63 -16.30 -0.43 -2.04
N ALA A 64 -15.91 -1.23 -1.05
CA ALA A 64 -14.54 -1.37 -0.56
C ALA A 64 -13.46 -1.66 -1.64
N PRO A 65 -13.73 -2.41 -2.72
CA PRO A 65 -12.77 -2.63 -3.81
C PRO A 65 -12.36 -1.35 -4.55
N THR A 66 -13.09 -0.25 -4.38
CA THR A 66 -12.75 1.04 -5.00
C THR A 66 -11.36 1.52 -4.61
N LEU A 67 -10.95 1.29 -3.35
CA LEU A 67 -9.60 1.66 -2.91
C LEU A 67 -8.52 1.03 -3.80
N TYR A 68 -8.61 -0.27 -4.06
CA TYR A 68 -7.66 -0.97 -4.95
C TYR A 68 -7.77 -0.52 -6.41
N ARG A 69 -8.98 -0.20 -6.89
CA ARG A 69 -9.16 0.35 -8.25
C ARG A 69 -8.44 1.68 -8.42
N GLU A 70 -8.49 2.56 -7.42
CA GLU A 70 -7.76 3.83 -7.45
C GLU A 70 -6.24 3.64 -7.44
N LEU A 71 -5.72 2.69 -6.66
CA LEU A 71 -4.29 2.34 -6.69
C LEU A 71 -3.87 1.85 -8.09
N ASN A 72 -4.68 0.99 -8.73
CA ASN A 72 -4.41 0.52 -10.09
C ASN A 72 -4.46 1.65 -11.11
N ARG A 73 -5.40 2.59 -10.99
CA ARG A 73 -5.49 3.76 -11.87
C ARG A 73 -4.21 4.60 -11.81
N ILE A 74 -3.71 4.87 -10.60
CA ILE A 74 -2.43 5.58 -10.40
C ILE A 74 -1.27 4.78 -11.01
N ALA A 75 -1.18 3.48 -10.70
CA ALA A 75 -0.11 2.63 -11.20
C ALA A 75 -0.08 2.60 -12.74
N GLN A 76 -1.24 2.53 -13.38
CA GLN A 76 -1.34 2.58 -14.83
C GLN A 76 -0.92 3.95 -15.39
N ALA A 77 -1.36 5.05 -14.78
CA ALA A 77 -0.96 6.39 -15.19
C ALA A 77 0.57 6.56 -15.16
N ILE A 78 1.22 6.13 -14.07
CA ILE A 78 2.68 6.16 -13.95
C ILE A 78 3.34 5.32 -15.05
N ARG A 79 2.86 4.09 -15.30
CA ARG A 79 3.39 3.22 -16.36
C ARG A 79 3.22 3.80 -17.77
N HIS A 80 2.21 4.64 -17.99
CA HIS A 80 2.00 5.36 -19.25
C HIS A 80 2.74 6.70 -19.32
N GLY A 81 3.55 7.02 -18.31
CA GLY A 81 4.42 8.20 -18.32
C GLY A 81 3.80 9.45 -17.70
N ASP A 82 2.68 9.35 -16.98
CA ASP A 82 2.18 10.45 -16.17
C ASP A 82 2.99 10.51 -14.87
N LEU A 83 3.81 11.54 -14.76
CA LEU A 83 4.75 11.74 -13.66
C LEU A 83 4.35 12.90 -12.75
N ASP A 84 3.16 13.47 -12.90
CA ASP A 84 2.63 14.46 -11.96
C ASP A 84 2.08 13.76 -10.70
N VAL A 85 3.01 13.38 -9.83
CA VAL A 85 2.73 12.67 -8.57
C VAL A 85 1.68 13.41 -7.74
N SER A 86 1.81 14.72 -7.60
CA SER A 86 0.90 15.53 -6.78
C SER A 86 -0.52 15.54 -7.33
N LEU A 87 -0.66 15.62 -8.64
CA LEU A 87 -1.96 15.59 -9.31
C LEU A 87 -2.61 14.20 -9.20
N LEU A 88 -1.83 13.13 -9.36
CA LEU A 88 -2.31 11.75 -9.22
C LEU A 88 -2.81 11.46 -7.80
N GLU A 89 -2.02 11.85 -6.78
CA GLU A 89 -2.41 11.69 -5.36
C GLU A 89 -3.70 12.48 -5.06
N LYS A 90 -3.75 13.75 -5.46
CA LYS A 90 -4.92 14.62 -5.25
C LYS A 90 -6.16 14.07 -5.95
N SER A 91 -6.03 13.70 -7.21
CA SER A 91 -7.15 13.13 -7.99
C SER A 91 -7.74 11.90 -7.33
N ALA A 92 -6.92 11.00 -6.78
CA ALA A 92 -7.40 9.81 -6.08
C ALA A 92 -8.12 10.16 -4.77
N ILE A 93 -7.60 11.12 -4.01
CA ILE A 93 -8.26 11.64 -2.79
C ILE A 93 -9.64 12.22 -3.14
N ASP A 94 -9.72 13.05 -4.19
CA ASP A 94 -10.96 13.66 -4.64
C ASP A 94 -11.98 12.60 -5.09
N GLN A 95 -11.56 11.60 -5.85
CA GLN A 95 -12.40 10.48 -6.29
C GLN A 95 -12.96 9.68 -5.11
N LEU A 96 -12.12 9.31 -4.16
CA LEU A 96 -12.56 8.60 -2.96
C LEU A 96 -13.54 9.45 -2.14
N THR A 97 -13.24 10.73 -1.95
CA THR A 97 -14.10 11.66 -1.19
C THR A 97 -15.48 11.80 -1.83
N GLN A 98 -15.56 11.95 -3.16
CA GLN A 98 -16.82 12.04 -3.90
C GLN A 98 -17.69 10.77 -3.74
N ARG A 99 -17.07 9.63 -3.49
CA ARG A 99 -17.74 8.35 -3.24
C ARG A 99 -18.07 8.10 -1.76
N GLY A 100 -17.88 9.09 -0.90
CA GLY A 100 -18.23 9.01 0.52
C GLY A 100 -17.15 8.42 1.43
N TRP A 101 -15.93 8.22 0.91
CA TRP A 101 -14.79 7.84 1.72
C TRP A 101 -14.21 9.04 2.48
N GLN A 102 -13.49 8.75 3.54
CA GLN A 102 -12.66 9.73 4.27
C GLN A 102 -11.19 9.30 4.15
N PRO A 103 -10.49 9.75 3.09
CA PRO A 103 -9.09 9.42 2.89
C PRO A 103 -8.21 10.07 3.96
N ASP A 104 -7.34 9.26 4.59
CA ASP A 104 -6.26 9.79 5.44
C ASP A 104 -5.10 10.23 4.54
N TYR A 105 -4.77 9.38 3.56
CA TYR A 105 -3.78 9.69 2.52
C TYR A 105 -3.92 8.75 1.33
N VAL A 106 -3.48 9.23 0.17
CA VAL A 106 -3.02 8.45 -0.97
C VAL A 106 -1.63 8.99 -1.30
N ALA A 107 -0.61 8.14 -1.35
CA ALA A 107 0.77 8.58 -1.44
C ALA A 107 1.60 7.70 -2.37
N ILE A 108 2.32 8.32 -3.29
CA ILE A 108 3.29 7.66 -4.17
C ILE A 108 4.67 7.82 -3.54
N ARG A 109 5.37 6.73 -3.29
CA ARG A 109 6.65 6.71 -2.56
C ARG A 109 7.65 5.80 -3.26
N LYS A 110 8.95 6.08 -3.05
CA LYS A 110 10.01 5.15 -3.46
C LYS A 110 9.94 3.88 -2.62
N ARG A 111 10.14 2.74 -3.24
CA ARG A 111 10.16 1.45 -2.52
C ARG A 111 11.37 1.29 -1.60
N SER A 112 12.43 2.04 -1.84
CA SER A 112 13.69 1.96 -1.08
C SER A 112 13.60 2.51 0.35
N ASP A 113 12.89 3.64 0.52
CA ASP A 113 12.92 4.44 1.76
C ASP A 113 11.57 5.05 2.15
N LEU A 114 10.54 4.92 1.30
CA LEU A 114 9.21 5.54 1.42
C LEU A 114 9.22 7.07 1.37
N GLU A 115 10.32 7.67 0.92
CA GLU A 115 10.34 9.11 0.67
C GLU A 115 9.60 9.45 -0.65
N PRO A 116 9.07 10.67 -0.77
CA PRO A 116 8.50 11.13 -2.03
C PRO A 116 9.52 11.04 -3.16
N PRO A 117 9.13 10.58 -4.36
CA PRO A 117 10.05 10.56 -5.49
C PRO A 117 10.39 11.99 -5.95
N THR A 118 11.65 12.23 -6.27
CA THR A 118 12.11 13.45 -6.94
C THR A 118 11.92 13.33 -8.46
N ALA A 119 12.05 14.44 -9.19
CA ALA A 119 12.02 14.42 -10.64
C ALA A 119 13.11 13.50 -11.23
N GLY A 120 14.29 13.44 -10.59
CA GLY A 120 15.37 12.52 -10.97
C GLY A 120 15.01 11.06 -10.76
N ASP A 121 14.35 10.73 -9.65
CA ASP A 121 13.88 9.35 -9.38
C ASP A 121 12.87 8.91 -10.43
N LEU A 122 11.94 9.79 -10.82
CA LEU A 122 10.95 9.53 -11.86
C LEU A 122 11.59 9.35 -13.24
N ALA A 123 12.55 10.22 -13.60
CA ALA A 123 13.28 10.15 -14.87
C ALA A 123 14.10 8.85 -14.98
N THR A 124 14.64 8.33 -13.88
CA THR A 124 15.38 7.07 -13.83
C THR A 124 14.53 5.84 -13.56
N GLN A 125 13.21 5.99 -13.55
CA GLN A 125 12.24 4.92 -13.30
C GLN A 125 12.54 4.12 -12.02
N GLN A 126 12.84 4.84 -10.93
CA GLN A 126 13.03 4.18 -9.64
C GLN A 126 11.75 3.42 -9.23
N PRO A 127 11.87 2.21 -8.64
CA PRO A 127 10.71 1.44 -8.20
C PRO A 127 9.86 2.20 -7.19
N LEU A 128 8.57 2.32 -7.48
CA LEU A 128 7.61 3.04 -6.67
C LEU A 128 6.60 2.10 -6.01
N VAL A 129 5.93 2.61 -4.99
CA VAL A 129 4.76 2.00 -4.36
C VAL A 129 3.71 3.08 -4.13
N VAL A 130 2.47 2.76 -4.46
CA VAL A 130 1.32 3.58 -4.12
C VAL A 130 0.72 3.04 -2.85
N LEU A 131 0.58 3.88 -1.84
CA LEU A 131 0.07 3.55 -0.51
C LEU A 131 -1.21 4.34 -0.26
N ALA A 132 -2.21 3.71 0.31
CA ALA A 132 -3.43 4.41 0.69
C ALA A 132 -3.98 3.94 2.04
N ALA A 133 -4.58 4.88 2.75
CA ALA A 133 -5.41 4.62 3.91
C ALA A 133 -6.64 5.52 3.84
N ALA A 134 -7.82 4.94 4.00
CA ALA A 134 -9.08 5.65 3.96
C ALA A 134 -10.13 4.96 4.83
N LYS A 135 -11.04 5.74 5.41
CA LYS A 135 -12.21 5.20 6.11
C LYS A 135 -13.38 5.09 5.16
N LEU A 136 -14.06 3.96 5.24
CA LEU A 136 -15.36 3.73 4.64
C LEU A 136 -16.34 3.44 5.79
N GLY A 137 -17.28 4.36 6.01
CA GLY A 137 -18.04 4.38 7.26
C GLY A 137 -17.12 4.52 8.47
N SER A 138 -17.22 3.61 9.42
CA SER A 138 -16.37 3.55 10.61
C SER A 138 -15.08 2.75 10.42
N THR A 139 -14.95 2.00 9.32
CA THR A 139 -13.86 1.05 9.10
C THR A 139 -12.72 1.70 8.32
N ARG A 140 -11.52 1.74 8.92
CA ARG A 140 -10.30 2.19 8.25
C ARG A 140 -9.67 1.04 7.47
N LEU A 141 -9.59 1.20 6.17
CA LEU A 141 -8.96 0.28 5.24
C LEU A 141 -7.59 0.81 4.81
N ILE A 142 -6.64 -0.09 4.62
CA ILE A 142 -5.32 0.21 4.05
C ILE A 142 -5.07 -0.72 2.88
N ASP A 143 -4.36 -0.22 1.90
CA ASP A 143 -3.90 -1.02 0.76
C ASP A 143 -2.66 -0.38 0.12
N ASN A 144 -1.98 -1.13 -0.72
CA ASN A 144 -0.84 -0.65 -1.50
C ASN A 144 -0.68 -1.45 -2.80
N LEU A 145 0.08 -0.86 -3.72
CA LEU A 145 0.42 -1.49 -4.99
C LEU A 145 1.82 -1.05 -5.43
N GLU A 146 2.69 -2.01 -5.69
CA GLU A 146 4.03 -1.77 -6.27
C GLU A 146 3.92 -1.43 -7.77
N VAL A 147 4.69 -0.42 -8.21
CA VAL A 147 4.70 0.11 -9.58
C VAL A 147 6.08 -0.01 -10.18
#